data_2db8ca07bd499f0f7b052306d7107b19
#
_entry.id   2db8ca07bd499f0f7b052306d7107b19
#
_cell.length_a   1.000
_cell.length_b   1.000
_cell.length_c   1.000
_cell.angle_alpha   90.00
_cell.angle_beta   90.00
_cell.angle_gamma   90.00
#
_symmetry.space_group_name_H-M   'P 1'
#
loop_
_entity.id
_entity.type
_entity.pdbx_description
1 polymer ?
#
loop_
_entity_poly.entity_id
_entity_poly.type
_entity_poly.pdbx_seq_one_letter_code
_entity_poly.pdbx_strand_id
1 'polypeptide(L)'
;MISDKADKADKADKAYKAPCAVPKGFLWGVAISGHQSEGNNVSSDVWLAEHVSPTVFREPSRDACDSYHRFGDDIAIAADLGFNCYRVGIEWARIEPEPGQFSMAELDRYARLLDRCLERGLAPMLTYSHFTVPRWFAARGGFEVQDGADLFARFAETATRRLGENLAAATTFNEANIQRLIKVLLATPESKPAIDAMLLACAQRCGSTQFSSLLFADVEKTEAVLIDAHRKAAQAIKAGPGNFPVGLNLTMQEVQGVGDANLAGYITDSLYGPWLDEAALTDFIGVQTYTRVRVDAHGQAELAPGTEMTAAGYEFYPQALGATIRLAASRTGRPVYVTESGIATNDDTRRVAYIDAALAEVRQCLDEGIDVRSYIHWSLLDNFEWTSGYDQRFGLVEVDFETFERRPKPSAFHLGAIARRGEL
;
A
#
# COMPACT_ATOMS: atom_id res chain seq x y z
N MET A 1 -3.33 -54.38 24.25
CA MET A 1 -3.56 -54.12 22.81
C MET A 1 -4.50 -52.95 22.68
N ILE A 2 -3.97 -51.78 22.94
CA ILE A 2 -4.59 -50.46 22.62
C ILE A 2 -3.42 -49.55 22.29
N SER A 3 -3.12 -49.42 21.04
CA SER A 3 -2.36 -48.31 20.46
C SER A 3 -2.33 -48.56 18.95
N ASP A 4 -2.58 -47.59 18.16
CA ASP A 4 -2.47 -47.45 16.70
C ASP A 4 -3.75 -46.94 16.04
N LYS A 5 -4.24 -45.83 16.53
CA LYS A 5 -5.26 -45.05 15.78
C LYS A 5 -5.12 -43.50 15.88
N ALA A 6 -3.95 -42.99 16.23
CA ALA A 6 -3.74 -41.56 16.36
C ALA A 6 -2.75 -40.93 15.37
N ASP A 7 -2.28 -41.66 14.35
CA ASP A 7 -1.21 -41.14 13.47
C ASP A 7 -1.56 -41.20 11.98
N LYS A 8 -2.83 -40.97 11.62
CA LYS A 8 -3.28 -40.96 10.21
C LYS A 8 -4.13 -39.72 9.82
N ALA A 9 -3.93 -38.61 10.41
CA ALA A 9 -4.66 -37.38 10.06
C ALA A 9 -3.70 -36.21 9.94
N ASP A 10 -2.70 -36.25 9.05
CA ASP A 10 -2.04 -35.03 8.55
C ASP A 10 -1.08 -35.32 7.38
N LYS A 11 -1.51 -36.14 6.44
CA LYS A 11 -0.95 -36.16 5.09
C LYS A 11 -2.08 -35.87 4.11
N ALA A 12 -2.66 -34.69 4.18
CA ALA A 12 -3.44 -34.17 3.07
C ALA A 12 -2.46 -34.00 1.90
N ASP A 13 -2.60 -34.86 0.90
CA ASP A 13 -1.95 -34.74 -0.40
C ASP A 13 -1.98 -33.29 -0.86
N LYS A 14 -0.82 -32.61 -0.83
CA LYS A 14 -0.58 -31.46 -1.71
C LYS A 14 -0.51 -32.05 -3.13
N ALA A 15 -1.67 -32.35 -3.71
CA ALA A 15 -1.77 -32.63 -5.13
C ALA A 15 -1.14 -31.43 -5.83
N TYR A 16 -0.03 -31.65 -6.49
CA TYR A 16 0.65 -30.68 -7.34
C TYR A 16 -0.34 -30.35 -8.46
N LYS A 17 -1.16 -29.29 -8.27
CA LYS A 17 -2.05 -28.83 -9.33
C LYS A 17 -1.17 -28.39 -10.49
N ALA A 18 -1.51 -28.81 -11.70
CA ALA A 18 -0.81 -28.39 -12.92
C ALA A 18 -0.73 -26.86 -12.98
N PRO A 19 0.35 -26.26 -13.52
CA PRO A 19 0.46 -24.81 -13.68
C PRO A 19 -0.79 -24.23 -14.33
N CYS A 20 -1.32 -23.13 -13.79
CA CYS A 20 -2.49 -22.44 -14.32
C CYS A 20 -2.05 -21.09 -14.89
N ALA A 21 -2.30 -20.89 -16.20
CA ALA A 21 -2.03 -19.61 -16.83
C ALA A 21 -2.94 -18.54 -16.22
N VAL A 22 -2.36 -17.38 -15.86
CA VAL A 22 -3.14 -16.22 -15.42
C VAL A 22 -3.92 -15.61 -16.60
N PRO A 23 -5.00 -14.84 -16.31
CA PRO A 23 -5.73 -14.14 -17.36
C PRO A 23 -4.83 -13.27 -18.23
N LYS A 24 -5.17 -13.17 -19.52
CA LYS A 24 -4.44 -12.29 -20.45
C LYS A 24 -4.48 -10.83 -19.93
N GLY A 25 -3.31 -10.20 -19.88
CA GLY A 25 -3.17 -8.83 -19.38
C GLY A 25 -3.01 -8.75 -17.86
N PHE A 26 -2.80 -9.88 -17.17
CA PHE A 26 -2.49 -9.88 -15.74
C PHE A 26 -1.21 -9.09 -15.45
N LEU A 27 -1.29 -8.21 -14.46
CA LEU A 27 -0.18 -7.35 -14.07
C LEU A 27 0.65 -8.03 -12.95
N TRP A 28 1.87 -8.42 -13.33
CA TRP A 28 2.90 -8.88 -12.41
C TRP A 28 3.79 -7.70 -12.06
N GLY A 29 3.70 -7.21 -10.85
CA GLY A 29 4.35 -5.94 -10.53
C GLY A 29 5.10 -5.91 -9.22
N VAL A 30 5.79 -4.79 -9.08
CA VAL A 30 6.41 -4.32 -7.84
C VAL A 30 5.98 -2.89 -7.57
N ALA A 31 5.99 -2.49 -6.31
CA ALA A 31 5.58 -1.15 -5.89
C ALA A 31 6.71 -0.40 -5.17
N ILE A 32 6.67 0.93 -5.29
CA ILE A 32 7.38 1.89 -4.44
C ILE A 32 6.45 3.06 -4.11
N SER A 33 6.74 3.79 -3.04
CA SER A 33 6.12 5.09 -2.77
C SER A 33 7.15 6.21 -2.81
N GLY A 34 6.72 7.42 -3.14
CA GLY A 34 7.60 8.55 -3.28
C GLY A 34 8.34 8.86 -1.98
N HIS A 35 7.64 9.12 -0.89
CA HIS A 35 8.26 9.50 0.38
C HIS A 35 9.22 8.44 0.92
N GLN A 36 8.86 7.15 0.81
CA GLN A 36 9.64 6.04 1.35
C GLN A 36 10.89 5.73 0.54
N SER A 37 10.97 6.14 -0.73
CA SER A 37 12.08 5.75 -1.61
C SER A 37 12.81 6.91 -2.29
N GLU A 38 12.16 8.03 -2.59
CA GLU A 38 12.78 9.12 -3.33
C GLU A 38 13.82 9.91 -2.52
N GLY A 39 13.57 10.11 -1.22
CA GLY A 39 14.37 10.95 -0.33
C GLY A 39 14.04 12.44 -0.43
N ASN A 40 14.40 13.19 0.62
CA ASN A 40 14.31 14.65 0.67
C ASN A 40 12.97 15.25 0.23
N ASN A 41 11.85 14.66 0.68
CA ASN A 41 10.50 15.20 0.42
C ASN A 41 10.17 16.38 1.34
N VAL A 42 11.02 17.40 1.32
CA VAL A 42 11.11 18.48 2.32
C VAL A 42 9.86 19.35 2.45
N SER A 43 8.99 19.36 1.43
CA SER A 43 7.74 20.14 1.43
C SER A 43 6.55 19.34 1.96
N SER A 44 6.75 18.05 2.34
CA SER A 44 5.67 17.21 2.86
C SER A 44 5.42 17.42 4.36
N ASP A 45 4.22 17.04 4.77
CA ASP A 45 3.78 16.99 6.16
C ASP A 45 4.60 15.97 6.98
N VAL A 46 4.85 14.81 6.41
CA VAL A 46 5.59 13.72 7.07
C VAL A 46 7.06 14.11 7.26
N TRP A 47 7.70 14.71 6.26
CA TRP A 47 9.05 15.25 6.45
C TRP A 47 9.13 16.22 7.63
N LEU A 48 8.15 17.11 7.77
CA LEU A 48 8.11 18.01 8.92
C LEU A 48 7.93 17.25 10.23
N ALA A 49 7.02 16.27 10.26
CA ALA A 49 6.75 15.45 11.44
C ALA A 49 7.97 14.65 11.91
N GLU A 50 8.80 14.20 10.98
CA GLU A 50 10.09 13.53 11.29
C GLU A 50 11.11 14.46 11.96
N HIS A 51 11.04 15.78 11.70
CA HIS A 51 12.05 16.76 12.09
C HIS A 51 11.61 17.73 13.20
N VAL A 52 10.43 17.56 13.78
CA VAL A 52 10.00 18.29 15.00
C VAL A 52 10.39 17.54 16.27
N SER A 53 10.29 18.22 17.41
CA SER A 53 10.46 17.60 18.72
C SER A 53 9.31 18.04 19.64
N PRO A 54 8.54 17.09 20.20
CA PRO A 54 8.70 15.62 20.08
C PRO A 54 8.27 15.10 18.70
N THR A 55 8.73 13.89 18.35
CA THR A 55 8.25 13.14 17.20
C THR A 55 8.01 11.68 17.56
N VAL A 56 7.10 11.01 16.84
CA VAL A 56 6.86 9.55 16.96
C VAL A 56 7.70 8.74 15.97
N PHE A 57 8.39 9.39 15.05
CA PHE A 57 9.29 8.74 14.11
C PHE A 57 10.59 8.34 14.81
N ARG A 58 11.02 7.11 14.61
CA ARG A 58 12.27 6.59 15.18
C ARG A 58 13.49 7.31 14.62
N GLU A 59 13.45 7.63 13.35
CA GLU A 59 14.47 8.34 12.59
C GLU A 59 13.85 9.00 11.35
N PRO A 60 14.49 10.04 10.79
CA PRO A 60 13.99 10.72 9.59
C PRO A 60 14.32 9.94 8.32
N SER A 61 13.50 10.12 7.28
CA SER A 61 13.64 9.49 5.95
C SER A 61 14.87 9.92 5.18
N ARG A 62 15.38 11.15 5.36
CA ARG A 62 16.58 11.71 4.69
C ARG A 62 16.56 11.45 3.19
N ASP A 63 17.64 10.85 2.66
CA ASP A 63 17.77 10.49 1.24
C ASP A 63 17.00 9.23 0.85
N ALA A 64 16.42 8.54 1.81
CA ALA A 64 15.69 7.26 1.62
C ALA A 64 16.50 6.26 0.77
N CYS A 65 15.99 5.87 -0.41
CA CYS A 65 16.72 5.04 -1.37
C CYS A 65 17.37 5.86 -2.49
N ASP A 66 17.32 7.18 -2.44
CA ASP A 66 17.74 8.07 -3.55
C ASP A 66 17.06 7.72 -4.89
N SER A 67 15.85 7.14 -4.84
CA SER A 67 15.09 6.80 -6.05
C SER A 67 14.71 8.04 -6.86
N TYR A 68 14.75 9.23 -6.25
CA TYR A 68 14.55 10.50 -6.97
C TYR A 68 15.50 10.64 -8.15
N HIS A 69 16.78 10.27 -7.97
CA HIS A 69 17.79 10.31 -9.02
C HIS A 69 17.99 8.95 -9.71
N ARG A 70 17.71 7.84 -9.01
CA ARG A 70 18.03 6.47 -9.44
C ARG A 70 16.81 5.69 -9.95
N PHE A 71 15.67 6.33 -10.21
CA PHE A 71 14.48 5.63 -10.71
C PHE A 71 14.76 4.82 -11.99
N GLY A 72 15.72 5.27 -12.81
CA GLY A 72 16.09 4.54 -14.03
C GLY A 72 16.72 3.17 -13.74
N ASP A 73 17.53 3.06 -12.67
CA ASP A 73 18.13 1.81 -12.22
C ASP A 73 17.07 0.90 -11.58
N ASP A 74 16.18 1.47 -10.74
CA ASP A 74 15.09 0.74 -10.08
C ASP A 74 14.15 0.11 -11.11
N ILE A 75 13.75 0.88 -12.14
CA ILE A 75 12.92 0.42 -13.26
C ILE A 75 13.65 -0.67 -14.08
N ALA A 76 14.95 -0.48 -14.34
CA ALA A 76 15.75 -1.47 -15.05
C ALA A 76 15.79 -2.80 -14.30
N ILE A 77 16.03 -2.77 -12.98
CA ILE A 77 16.03 -3.96 -12.12
C ILE A 77 14.66 -4.66 -12.19
N ALA A 78 13.55 -3.93 -12.05
CA ALA A 78 12.21 -4.51 -12.12
C ALA A 78 11.95 -5.21 -13.47
N ALA A 79 12.30 -4.58 -14.58
CA ALA A 79 12.15 -5.14 -15.91
C ALA A 79 13.05 -6.38 -16.14
N ASP A 80 14.31 -6.30 -15.71
CA ASP A 80 15.29 -7.39 -15.85
C ASP A 80 14.92 -8.61 -14.99
N LEU A 81 14.25 -8.40 -13.88
CA LEU A 81 13.65 -9.46 -13.07
C LEU A 81 12.47 -10.15 -13.75
N GLY A 82 11.80 -9.50 -14.72
CA GLY A 82 10.72 -10.09 -15.52
C GLY A 82 9.32 -9.61 -15.13
N PHE A 83 9.20 -8.55 -14.34
CA PHE A 83 7.93 -7.90 -14.09
C PHE A 83 7.41 -7.18 -15.34
N ASN A 84 6.10 -6.97 -15.40
CA ASN A 84 5.44 -6.23 -16.49
C ASN A 84 4.66 -5.01 -15.99
N CYS A 85 4.71 -4.73 -14.69
CA CYS A 85 4.03 -3.59 -14.07
C CYS A 85 4.93 -2.93 -13.01
N TYR A 86 4.87 -1.60 -12.96
CA TYR A 86 5.56 -0.80 -11.96
C TYR A 86 4.56 0.15 -11.30
N ARG A 87 4.24 -0.09 -10.02
CA ARG A 87 3.35 0.78 -9.26
C ARG A 87 4.16 1.83 -8.54
N VAL A 88 3.84 3.10 -8.75
CA VAL A 88 4.57 4.24 -8.20
C VAL A 88 3.62 5.29 -7.65
N GLY A 89 3.96 5.87 -6.50
CA GLY A 89 3.33 7.06 -5.96
C GLY A 89 4.00 8.34 -6.48
N ILE A 90 3.20 9.36 -6.78
CA ILE A 90 3.70 10.71 -7.01
C ILE A 90 3.52 11.56 -5.76
N GLU A 91 4.43 12.51 -5.55
CA GLU A 91 4.43 13.36 -4.36
C GLU A 91 3.76 14.71 -4.64
N TRP A 92 2.54 14.87 -4.09
CA TRP A 92 1.83 16.15 -4.17
C TRP A 92 2.66 17.31 -3.62
N ALA A 93 3.38 17.05 -2.52
CA ALA A 93 4.23 18.06 -1.88
C ALA A 93 5.38 18.57 -2.77
N ARG A 94 5.88 17.74 -3.71
CA ARG A 94 6.88 18.16 -4.70
C ARG A 94 6.22 18.93 -5.85
N ILE A 95 5.09 18.42 -6.32
CA ILE A 95 4.37 18.96 -7.48
C ILE A 95 3.74 20.32 -7.15
N GLU A 96 3.21 20.48 -5.93
CA GLU A 96 2.61 21.74 -5.45
C GLU A 96 3.19 22.11 -4.08
N PRO A 97 4.44 22.59 -4.01
CA PRO A 97 5.12 22.91 -2.75
C PRO A 97 4.49 24.10 -1.99
N GLU A 98 3.78 24.98 -2.70
CA GLU A 98 3.02 26.09 -2.16
C GLU A 98 1.64 26.15 -2.83
N PRO A 99 0.61 26.69 -2.19
CA PRO A 99 -0.75 26.69 -2.70
C PRO A 99 -0.87 27.30 -4.11
N GLY A 100 -1.30 26.53 -5.10
CA GLY A 100 -1.46 26.94 -6.48
C GLY A 100 -0.16 27.10 -7.28
N GLN A 101 1.00 26.82 -6.69
CA GLN A 101 2.30 26.89 -7.36
C GLN A 101 2.73 25.50 -7.80
N PHE A 102 2.37 25.11 -9.01
CA PHE A 102 2.71 23.80 -9.58
C PHE A 102 4.08 23.81 -10.23
N SER A 103 4.94 22.86 -9.83
CA SER A 103 6.25 22.63 -10.40
C SER A 103 6.16 21.78 -11.67
N MET A 104 6.29 22.42 -12.83
CA MET A 104 6.34 21.70 -14.11
C MET A 104 7.59 20.82 -14.19
N ALA A 105 8.69 21.21 -13.55
CA ALA A 105 9.93 20.40 -13.51
C ALA A 105 9.72 19.04 -12.80
N GLU A 106 8.94 19.03 -11.71
CA GLU A 106 8.58 17.80 -11.00
C GLU A 106 7.61 16.94 -11.82
N LEU A 107 6.60 17.56 -12.43
CA LEU A 107 5.71 16.83 -13.34
C LEU A 107 6.48 16.21 -14.52
N ASP A 108 7.44 16.94 -15.12
CA ASP A 108 8.30 16.42 -16.18
C ASP A 108 9.25 15.32 -15.69
N ARG A 109 9.68 15.38 -14.44
CA ARG A 109 10.46 14.29 -13.83
C ARG A 109 9.61 13.01 -13.73
N TYR A 110 8.37 13.11 -13.19
CA TYR A 110 7.48 11.95 -13.15
C TYR A 110 7.10 11.45 -14.54
N ALA A 111 6.91 12.33 -15.52
CA ALA A 111 6.69 11.92 -16.91
C ALA A 111 7.87 11.09 -17.44
N ARG A 112 9.13 11.52 -17.22
CA ARG A 112 10.32 10.73 -17.60
C ARG A 112 10.40 9.38 -16.88
N LEU A 113 9.94 9.30 -15.63
CA LEU A 113 9.86 8.03 -14.91
C LEU A 113 8.87 7.08 -15.59
N LEU A 114 7.67 7.57 -15.94
CA LEU A 114 6.66 6.78 -16.62
C LEU A 114 7.12 6.37 -18.03
N ASP A 115 7.74 7.29 -18.79
CA ASP A 115 8.33 6.99 -20.09
C ASP A 115 9.39 5.88 -19.96
N ARG A 116 10.22 5.94 -18.91
CA ARG A 116 11.22 4.89 -18.65
C ARG A 116 10.59 3.53 -18.35
N CYS A 117 9.46 3.49 -17.65
CA CYS A 117 8.71 2.24 -17.46
C CYS A 117 8.27 1.65 -18.82
N LEU A 118 7.68 2.48 -19.69
CA LEU A 118 7.20 2.05 -21.01
C LEU A 118 8.33 1.58 -21.91
N GLU A 119 9.46 2.30 -21.94
CA GLU A 119 10.68 1.90 -22.67
C GLU A 119 11.22 0.52 -22.25
N ARG A 120 11.00 0.17 -20.97
CA ARG A 120 11.40 -1.12 -20.41
C ARG A 120 10.30 -2.17 -20.46
N GLY A 121 9.14 -1.88 -21.07
CA GLY A 121 8.02 -2.80 -21.20
C GLY A 121 7.21 -2.99 -19.91
N LEU A 122 7.34 -2.07 -18.95
CA LEU A 122 6.56 -2.07 -17.71
C LEU A 122 5.32 -1.18 -17.87
N ALA A 123 4.16 -1.71 -17.55
CA ALA A 123 2.91 -0.97 -17.50
C ALA A 123 2.89 -0.07 -16.23
N PRO A 124 2.82 1.27 -16.35
CA PRO A 124 2.81 2.13 -15.17
C PRO A 124 1.45 2.10 -14.47
N MET A 125 1.44 1.87 -13.16
CA MET A 125 0.29 2.04 -12.30
C MET A 125 0.55 3.20 -11.33
N LEU A 126 -0.27 4.24 -11.38
CA LEU A 126 -0.04 5.48 -10.64
C LEU A 126 -0.89 5.56 -9.37
N THR A 127 -0.28 5.94 -8.24
CA THR A 127 -0.97 6.30 -7.00
C THR A 127 -0.81 7.80 -6.77
N TYR A 128 -1.93 8.55 -6.68
CA TYR A 128 -1.90 10.01 -6.55
C TYR A 128 -1.54 10.49 -5.13
N SER A 129 -1.94 9.74 -4.11
CA SER A 129 -1.56 10.03 -2.72
C SER A 129 -1.14 8.75 -2.02
N HIS A 130 0.09 8.72 -1.50
CA HIS A 130 0.61 7.63 -0.69
C HIS A 130 0.97 8.17 0.71
N PHE A 131 -0.06 8.53 1.48
CA PHE A 131 -0.06 9.04 2.85
C PHE A 131 0.42 10.47 3.03
N THR A 132 1.34 10.96 2.20
CA THR A 132 1.90 12.30 2.32
C THR A 132 1.03 13.35 1.64
N VAL A 133 1.05 14.55 2.18
CA VAL A 133 0.42 15.75 1.62
C VAL A 133 1.37 16.94 1.74
N PRO A 134 1.17 18.03 0.97
CA PRO A 134 1.96 19.24 1.15
C PRO A 134 1.83 19.79 2.58
N ARG A 135 2.95 20.25 3.13
CA ARG A 135 2.99 20.88 4.47
C ARG A 135 2.00 22.04 4.60
N TRP A 136 1.86 22.86 3.55
CA TRP A 136 0.88 23.96 3.55
C TRP A 136 -0.56 23.46 3.65
N PHE A 137 -0.86 22.33 3.02
CA PHE A 137 -2.18 21.71 3.07
C PHE A 137 -2.46 21.13 4.47
N ALA A 138 -1.49 20.42 5.06
CA ALA A 138 -1.59 19.93 6.43
C ALA A 138 -1.76 21.04 7.45
N ALA A 139 -1.03 22.16 7.29
CA ALA A 139 -1.12 23.35 8.16
C ALA A 139 -2.46 24.08 8.07
N ARG A 140 -3.24 23.86 7.02
CA ARG A 140 -4.63 24.36 6.91
C ARG A 140 -5.66 23.43 7.56
N GLY A 141 -5.27 22.23 7.96
CA GLY A 141 -6.16 21.19 8.47
C GLY A 141 -6.36 20.00 7.54
N GLY A 142 -5.67 19.95 6.41
CA GLY A 142 -5.64 18.81 5.50
C GLY A 142 -7.03 18.36 5.03
N PHE A 143 -7.34 17.08 5.21
CA PHE A 143 -8.66 16.53 4.94
C PHE A 143 -9.65 16.65 6.12
N GLU A 144 -9.29 17.32 7.21
CA GLU A 144 -10.25 17.67 8.27
C GLU A 144 -11.06 18.93 7.92
N VAL A 145 -10.71 19.63 6.83
CA VAL A 145 -11.43 20.81 6.34
C VAL A 145 -12.14 20.53 5.02
N GLN A 146 -13.29 21.14 4.83
CA GLN A 146 -14.23 20.77 3.77
C GLN A 146 -13.69 21.01 2.35
N ASP A 147 -12.86 22.05 2.13
CA ASP A 147 -12.25 22.34 0.83
C ASP A 147 -11.04 21.43 0.50
N GLY A 148 -10.64 20.55 1.42
CA GLY A 148 -9.57 19.57 1.19
C GLY A 148 -9.81 18.67 -0.01
N ALA A 149 -11.06 18.28 -0.23
CA ALA A 149 -11.46 17.46 -1.37
C ALA A 149 -11.26 18.19 -2.71
N ASP A 150 -11.61 19.48 -2.78
CA ASP A 150 -11.45 20.29 -4.01
C ASP A 150 -9.98 20.53 -4.35
N LEU A 151 -9.16 20.77 -3.31
CA LEU A 151 -7.71 20.95 -3.48
C LEU A 151 -7.02 19.69 -3.98
N PHE A 152 -7.40 18.54 -3.46
CA PHE A 152 -6.88 17.26 -3.94
C PHE A 152 -7.31 16.95 -5.37
N ALA A 153 -8.57 17.21 -5.72
CA ALA A 153 -9.07 17.02 -7.08
C ALA A 153 -8.35 17.94 -8.09
N ARG A 154 -8.07 19.20 -7.72
CA ARG A 154 -7.28 20.14 -8.53
C ARG A 154 -5.85 19.61 -8.77
N PHE A 155 -5.21 19.08 -7.73
CA PHE A 155 -3.91 18.44 -7.87
C PHE A 155 -3.97 17.24 -8.82
N ALA A 156 -4.94 16.34 -8.61
CA ALA A 156 -5.12 15.15 -9.45
C ALA A 156 -5.37 15.54 -10.93
N GLU A 157 -6.20 16.53 -11.19
CA GLU A 157 -6.44 17.09 -12.53
C GLU A 157 -5.14 17.58 -13.17
N THR A 158 -4.38 18.40 -12.44
CA THR A 158 -3.12 18.99 -12.94
C THR A 158 -2.08 17.91 -13.25
N ALA A 159 -1.92 16.92 -12.35
CA ALA A 159 -1.01 15.81 -12.56
C ALA A 159 -1.44 14.92 -13.73
N THR A 160 -2.74 14.61 -13.86
CA THR A 160 -3.26 13.78 -14.94
C THR A 160 -3.07 14.41 -16.31
N ARG A 161 -3.23 15.71 -16.45
CA ARG A 161 -2.99 16.43 -17.72
C ARG A 161 -1.60 16.17 -18.27
N ARG A 162 -0.61 15.95 -17.41
CA ARG A 162 0.78 15.71 -17.83
C ARG A 162 1.15 14.22 -17.87
N LEU A 163 0.55 13.40 -17.00
CA LEU A 163 1.00 12.04 -16.74
C LEU A 163 0.03 10.96 -17.25
N GLY A 164 -1.22 11.30 -17.59
CA GLY A 164 -2.29 10.31 -17.79
C GLY A 164 -2.22 9.50 -19.08
N GLU A 165 -1.52 9.98 -20.12
CA GLU A 165 -1.66 9.43 -21.49
C GLU A 165 -1.37 7.93 -21.61
N ASN A 166 -0.41 7.40 -20.83
CA ASN A 166 0.09 6.03 -20.99
C ASN A 166 0.00 5.18 -19.71
N LEU A 167 -0.92 5.51 -18.80
CA LEU A 167 -1.12 4.72 -17.59
C LEU A 167 -1.88 3.42 -17.89
N ALA A 168 -1.50 2.35 -17.20
CA ALA A 168 -2.23 1.09 -17.20
C ALA A 168 -3.40 1.07 -16.21
N ALA A 169 -3.24 1.74 -15.08
CA ALA A 169 -4.26 1.94 -14.06
C ALA A 169 -3.84 3.08 -13.12
N ALA A 170 -4.79 3.62 -12.38
CA ALA A 170 -4.51 4.59 -11.33
C ALA A 170 -5.35 4.38 -10.08
N THR A 171 -4.82 4.81 -8.93
CA THR A 171 -5.55 4.88 -7.66
C THR A 171 -5.41 6.28 -7.06
N THR A 172 -6.48 6.79 -6.49
CA THR A 172 -6.49 8.12 -5.87
C THR A 172 -5.68 8.14 -4.58
N PHE A 173 -5.94 7.18 -3.71
CA PHE A 173 -5.28 7.02 -2.42
C PHE A 173 -4.67 5.62 -2.28
N ASN A 174 -3.51 5.55 -1.66
CA ASN A 174 -3.02 4.34 -1.03
C ASN A 174 -3.78 4.13 0.28
N GLU A 175 -4.27 2.91 0.52
CA GLU A 175 -4.92 2.53 1.79
C GLU A 175 -5.87 3.60 2.34
N ALA A 176 -6.89 3.96 1.58
CA ALA A 176 -7.81 5.05 1.93
C ALA A 176 -8.45 4.91 3.33
N ASN A 177 -8.52 3.68 3.85
CA ASN A 177 -9.06 3.31 5.16
C ASN A 177 -8.01 3.17 6.27
N ILE A 178 -6.74 3.55 6.04
CA ILE A 178 -5.64 3.32 7.02
C ILE A 178 -5.95 3.90 8.40
N GLN A 179 -6.60 5.06 8.47
CA GLN A 179 -6.98 5.68 9.73
C GLN A 179 -7.95 4.83 10.55
N ARG A 180 -8.88 4.11 9.89
CA ARG A 180 -9.76 3.14 10.57
C ARG A 180 -8.97 1.98 11.14
N LEU A 181 -8.03 1.44 10.36
CA LEU A 181 -7.15 0.36 10.82
C LEU A 181 -6.35 0.80 12.04
N ILE A 182 -5.71 1.98 11.97
CA ILE A 182 -4.94 2.53 13.11
C ILE A 182 -5.85 2.67 14.33
N LYS A 183 -7.04 3.29 14.19
CA LYS A 183 -7.96 3.52 15.31
C LYS A 183 -8.47 2.23 15.93
N VAL A 184 -8.82 1.23 15.12
CA VAL A 184 -9.52 0.01 15.59
C VAL A 184 -8.52 -1.04 16.09
N LEU A 185 -7.34 -1.16 15.47
CA LEU A 185 -6.42 -2.27 15.73
C LEU A 185 -5.07 -1.85 16.33
N LEU A 186 -4.58 -0.65 16.03
CA LEU A 186 -3.19 -0.28 16.36
C LEU A 186 -3.09 0.81 17.44
N ALA A 187 -4.11 1.65 17.60
CA ALA A 187 -4.06 2.75 18.56
C ALA A 187 -4.05 2.22 20.00
N THR A 188 -3.12 2.73 20.79
CA THR A 188 -3.08 2.50 22.25
C THR A 188 -3.35 3.81 23.00
N PRO A 189 -3.78 3.76 24.27
CA PRO A 189 -3.96 4.96 25.09
C PRO A 189 -2.71 5.84 25.16
N GLU A 190 -1.53 5.23 25.04
CA GLU A 190 -0.22 5.90 25.14
C GLU A 190 0.20 6.56 23.83
N SER A 191 -0.24 6.01 22.66
CA SER A 191 0.17 6.52 21.35
C SER A 191 -0.44 7.89 21.03
N LYS A 192 -1.71 8.10 21.41
CA LYS A 192 -2.42 9.35 21.09
C LYS A 192 -1.75 10.62 21.67
N PRO A 193 -1.37 10.72 22.94
CA PRO A 193 -0.70 11.92 23.47
C PRO A 193 0.61 12.24 22.76
N ALA A 194 1.38 11.22 22.35
CA ALA A 194 2.63 11.42 21.63
C ALA A 194 2.39 11.97 20.22
N ILE A 195 1.40 11.43 19.51
CA ILE A 195 0.97 11.93 18.20
C ILE A 195 0.46 13.37 18.31
N ASP A 196 -0.42 13.66 19.26
CA ASP A 196 -0.97 15.00 19.47
C ASP A 196 0.15 16.03 19.77
N ALA A 197 1.15 15.67 20.55
CA ALA A 197 2.30 16.54 20.84
C ALA A 197 3.17 16.80 19.59
N MET A 198 3.39 15.78 18.75
CA MET A 198 4.09 15.93 17.47
C MET A 198 3.32 16.84 16.53
N LEU A 199 2.01 16.63 16.34
CA LEU A 199 1.16 17.45 15.47
C LEU A 199 1.10 18.91 15.93
N LEU A 200 1.05 19.15 17.24
CA LEU A 200 1.15 20.50 17.82
C LEU A 200 2.50 21.17 17.49
N ALA A 201 3.61 20.42 17.60
CA ALA A 201 4.93 20.94 17.23
C ALA A 201 5.00 21.26 15.72
N CYS A 202 4.38 20.44 14.85
CA CYS A 202 4.26 20.72 13.42
C CYS A 202 3.46 22.01 13.16
N ALA A 203 2.30 22.17 13.82
CA ALA A 203 1.48 23.37 13.71
C ALA A 203 2.28 24.64 14.10
N GLN A 204 2.97 24.60 15.25
CA GLN A 204 3.81 25.71 15.71
C GLN A 204 4.94 26.03 14.71
N ARG A 205 5.58 25.01 14.14
CA ARG A 205 6.64 25.19 13.14
C ARG A 205 6.14 25.84 11.85
N CYS A 206 4.86 25.62 11.51
CA CYS A 206 4.18 26.26 10.36
C CYS A 206 3.56 27.61 10.69
N GLY A 207 3.58 28.08 11.95
CA GLY A 207 2.86 29.27 12.39
C GLY A 207 1.33 29.10 12.31
N SER A 208 0.83 27.88 12.43
CA SER A 208 -0.58 27.53 12.37
C SER A 208 -1.11 27.11 13.74
N THR A 209 -2.43 27.15 13.90
CA THR A 209 -3.14 26.65 15.09
C THR A 209 -3.55 25.19 14.95
N GLN A 210 -3.37 24.58 13.78
CA GLN A 210 -3.73 23.20 13.47
C GLN A 210 -2.74 22.57 12.48
N PHE A 211 -2.65 21.25 12.50
CA PHE A 211 -1.88 20.47 11.53
C PHE A 211 -2.51 19.08 11.43
N SER A 212 -2.94 18.71 10.22
CA SER A 212 -3.56 17.41 9.96
C SER A 212 -2.77 16.65 8.91
N SER A 213 -2.11 15.59 9.34
CA SER A 213 -1.39 14.65 8.47
C SER A 213 -2.23 13.40 8.24
N LEU A 214 -2.31 12.91 7.00
CA LEU A 214 -3.20 11.83 6.64
C LEU A 214 -3.02 10.57 7.51
N LEU A 215 -1.79 10.21 7.86
CA LEU A 215 -1.50 9.03 8.70
C LEU A 215 -2.01 9.20 10.15
N PHE A 216 -2.08 10.42 10.65
CA PHE A 216 -2.35 10.71 12.07
C PHE A 216 -3.64 11.49 12.30
N ALA A 217 -4.41 11.75 11.24
CA ALA A 217 -5.64 12.52 11.31
C ALA A 217 -6.78 11.73 11.98
N ASP A 218 -7.76 12.48 12.48
CA ASP A 218 -8.96 11.91 13.09
C ASP A 218 -9.91 11.38 12.01
N VAL A 219 -10.09 10.07 11.95
CA VAL A 219 -10.94 9.40 10.95
C VAL A 219 -12.38 9.93 10.95
N GLU A 220 -12.92 10.32 12.11
CA GLU A 220 -14.30 10.84 12.21
C GLU A 220 -14.48 12.19 11.54
N LYS A 221 -13.40 12.96 11.42
CA LYS A 221 -13.39 14.24 10.72
C LYS A 221 -13.01 14.11 9.25
N THR A 222 -12.15 13.17 8.92
CA THR A 222 -11.54 13.09 7.59
C THR A 222 -12.28 12.19 6.62
N GLU A 223 -12.93 11.12 7.08
CA GLU A 223 -13.44 10.06 6.19
C GLU A 223 -14.44 10.58 5.14
N ALA A 224 -15.41 11.37 5.55
CA ALA A 224 -16.38 11.93 4.59
C ALA A 224 -15.72 12.84 3.55
N VAL A 225 -14.70 13.61 3.96
CA VAL A 225 -13.93 14.48 3.05
C VAL A 225 -13.01 13.66 2.15
N LEU A 226 -12.43 12.57 2.64
CA LEU A 226 -11.61 11.66 1.84
C LEU A 226 -12.44 10.93 0.78
N ILE A 227 -13.65 10.49 1.12
CA ILE A 227 -14.59 9.90 0.15
C ILE A 227 -14.97 10.92 -0.93
N ASP A 228 -15.27 12.16 -0.55
CA ASP A 228 -15.55 13.25 -1.52
C ASP A 228 -14.32 13.56 -2.36
N ALA A 229 -13.14 13.59 -1.76
CA ALA A 229 -11.86 13.79 -2.44
C ALA A 229 -11.58 12.68 -3.47
N HIS A 230 -11.84 11.42 -3.09
CA HIS A 230 -11.75 10.30 -4.02
C HIS A 230 -12.66 10.48 -5.23
N ARG A 231 -13.96 10.77 -5.00
CA ARG A 231 -14.95 10.94 -6.07
C ARG A 231 -14.57 12.06 -7.04
N LYS A 232 -14.22 13.22 -6.50
CA LYS A 232 -13.82 14.39 -7.29
C LYS A 232 -12.52 14.14 -8.06
N ALA A 233 -11.52 13.56 -7.39
CA ALA A 233 -10.25 13.22 -8.03
C ALA A 233 -10.43 12.15 -9.12
N ALA A 234 -11.18 11.08 -8.87
CA ALA A 234 -11.47 10.06 -9.87
C ALA A 234 -12.19 10.64 -11.10
N GLN A 235 -13.15 11.54 -10.89
CA GLN A 235 -13.81 12.26 -11.98
C GLN A 235 -12.82 13.13 -12.78
N ALA A 236 -11.96 13.88 -12.10
CA ALA A 236 -10.95 14.73 -12.73
C ALA A 236 -9.92 13.92 -13.52
N ILE A 237 -9.46 12.79 -12.97
CA ILE A 237 -8.56 11.85 -13.62
C ILE A 237 -9.20 11.29 -14.90
N LYS A 238 -10.44 10.82 -14.81
CA LYS A 238 -11.17 10.24 -15.97
C LYS A 238 -11.51 11.28 -17.04
N ALA A 239 -11.59 12.55 -16.70
CA ALA A 239 -11.76 13.64 -17.67
C ALA A 239 -10.44 14.07 -18.35
N GLY A 240 -9.30 13.63 -17.83
CA GLY A 240 -7.97 13.91 -18.38
C GLY A 240 -7.60 13.01 -19.55
N PRO A 241 -6.35 13.12 -20.06
CA PRO A 241 -5.84 12.26 -21.12
C PRO A 241 -5.67 10.83 -20.64
N GLY A 242 -5.72 9.88 -21.59
CA GLY A 242 -5.60 8.45 -21.35
C GLY A 242 -6.97 7.77 -21.19
N ASN A 243 -6.95 6.43 -21.28
CA ASN A 243 -8.13 5.59 -21.07
C ASN A 243 -7.72 4.38 -20.23
N PHE A 244 -7.73 4.56 -18.93
CA PHE A 244 -7.29 3.55 -17.96
C PHE A 244 -8.29 3.46 -16.79
N PRO A 245 -8.37 2.31 -16.12
CA PRO A 245 -9.21 2.16 -14.94
C PRO A 245 -8.68 2.99 -13.76
N VAL A 246 -9.61 3.60 -13.03
CA VAL A 246 -9.36 4.34 -11.79
C VAL A 246 -10.02 3.63 -10.63
N GLY A 247 -9.24 3.25 -9.63
CA GLY A 247 -9.70 2.48 -8.48
C GLY A 247 -9.34 3.11 -7.15
N LEU A 248 -9.63 2.36 -6.11
CA LEU A 248 -9.39 2.70 -4.72
C LEU A 248 -8.65 1.55 -4.04
N ASN A 249 -7.54 1.84 -3.35
CA ASN A 249 -6.81 0.83 -2.59
C ASN A 249 -7.23 0.85 -1.13
N LEU A 250 -7.45 -0.35 -0.58
CA LEU A 250 -7.73 -0.54 0.84
C LEU A 250 -6.66 -1.43 1.48
N THR A 251 -6.20 -1.03 2.67
CA THR A 251 -5.50 -1.97 3.56
C THR A 251 -6.52 -2.95 4.11
N MET A 252 -6.25 -4.24 3.93
CA MET A 252 -7.21 -5.30 4.31
C MET A 252 -6.48 -6.42 5.03
N GLN A 253 -6.94 -6.73 6.24
CA GLN A 253 -6.59 -7.93 6.97
C GLN A 253 -7.76 -8.89 6.95
N GLU A 254 -7.50 -10.19 6.92
CA GLU A 254 -8.55 -11.14 7.20
C GLU A 254 -8.97 -11.04 8.67
N VAL A 255 -10.22 -10.69 8.93
CA VAL A 255 -10.77 -10.63 10.30
C VAL A 255 -11.40 -11.97 10.63
N GLN A 256 -10.77 -12.74 11.51
CA GLN A 256 -11.23 -14.07 11.91
C GLN A 256 -11.84 -14.06 13.31
N GLY A 257 -13.08 -14.57 13.42
CA GLY A 257 -13.76 -14.76 14.70
C GLY A 257 -13.18 -15.92 15.50
N VAL A 258 -13.05 -15.73 16.81
CA VAL A 258 -12.65 -16.76 17.79
C VAL A 258 -13.81 -17.00 18.75
N GLY A 259 -14.29 -18.23 18.81
CA GLY A 259 -15.48 -18.60 19.59
C GLY A 259 -16.78 -18.19 18.93
N ASP A 260 -17.91 -18.64 19.52
CA ASP A 260 -19.26 -18.42 18.97
C ASP A 260 -19.71 -16.96 19.10
N ALA A 261 -19.40 -16.33 20.22
CA ALA A 261 -19.64 -14.90 20.44
C ALA A 261 -18.38 -14.11 20.11
N ASN A 262 -18.27 -13.58 18.87
CA ASN A 262 -17.12 -12.80 18.44
C ASN A 262 -17.55 -11.54 17.68
N LEU A 263 -16.63 -10.59 17.56
CA LEU A 263 -16.84 -9.29 16.95
C LEU A 263 -16.41 -9.23 15.47
N ALA A 264 -16.10 -10.35 14.81
CA ALA A 264 -15.52 -10.35 13.47
C ALA A 264 -16.33 -9.57 12.44
N GLY A 265 -17.65 -9.77 12.39
CA GLY A 265 -18.53 -9.01 11.49
C GLY A 265 -18.52 -7.52 11.78
N TYR A 266 -18.63 -7.13 13.05
CA TYR A 266 -18.60 -5.73 13.46
C TYR A 266 -17.25 -5.05 13.13
N ILE A 267 -16.14 -5.72 13.41
CA ILE A 267 -14.80 -5.19 13.10
C ILE A 267 -14.61 -5.08 11.59
N THR A 268 -15.01 -6.09 10.81
CA THR A 268 -14.96 -6.05 9.34
C THR A 268 -15.72 -4.86 8.77
N ASP A 269 -16.97 -4.64 9.23
CA ASP A 269 -17.77 -3.51 8.77
C ASP A 269 -17.19 -2.17 9.27
N SER A 270 -16.62 -2.11 10.47
CA SER A 270 -15.94 -0.92 10.99
C SER A 270 -14.71 -0.56 10.18
N LEU A 271 -13.93 -1.54 9.72
CA LEU A 271 -12.70 -1.31 8.97
C LEU A 271 -12.97 -0.96 7.51
N TYR A 272 -13.96 -1.60 6.90
CA TYR A 272 -14.09 -1.62 5.44
C TYR A 272 -15.43 -1.11 4.93
N GLY A 273 -16.52 -1.12 5.71
CA GLY A 273 -17.88 -0.89 5.24
C GLY A 273 -18.02 0.30 4.29
N PRO A 274 -17.84 1.55 4.75
CA PRO A 274 -18.00 2.74 3.92
C PRO A 274 -17.09 2.75 2.67
N TRP A 275 -15.89 2.21 2.80
CA TRP A 275 -14.92 2.18 1.72
C TRP A 275 -15.17 1.09 0.68
N LEU A 276 -15.74 -0.06 1.09
CA LEU A 276 -16.20 -1.08 0.14
C LEU A 276 -17.42 -0.62 -0.64
N ASP A 277 -18.34 0.12 0.01
CA ASP A 277 -19.49 0.74 -0.66
C ASP A 277 -19.02 1.77 -1.70
N GLU A 278 -17.97 2.56 -1.39
CA GLU A 278 -17.37 3.50 -2.32
C GLU A 278 -16.62 2.79 -3.46
N ALA A 279 -15.84 1.76 -3.14
CA ALA A 279 -15.10 0.97 -4.13
C ALA A 279 -16.04 0.28 -5.14
N ALA A 280 -17.27 -0.06 -4.75
CA ALA A 280 -18.29 -0.58 -5.67
C ALA A 280 -18.67 0.40 -6.79
N LEU A 281 -18.37 1.69 -6.64
CA LEU A 281 -18.64 2.73 -7.64
C LEU A 281 -17.43 3.02 -8.54
N THR A 282 -16.26 2.45 -8.25
CA THR A 282 -15.02 2.63 -9.03
C THR A 282 -14.87 1.58 -10.13
N ASP A 283 -13.79 1.66 -10.93
CA ASP A 283 -13.55 0.68 -12.00
C ASP A 283 -12.97 -0.64 -11.45
N PHE A 284 -12.25 -0.60 -10.33
CA PHE A 284 -11.67 -1.76 -9.64
C PHE A 284 -11.44 -1.46 -8.16
N ILE A 285 -11.29 -2.50 -7.37
CA ILE A 285 -10.79 -2.40 -5.99
C ILE A 285 -9.36 -2.92 -5.89
N GLY A 286 -8.49 -2.12 -5.25
CA GLY A 286 -7.15 -2.53 -4.88
C GLY A 286 -7.12 -3.12 -3.47
N VAL A 287 -6.57 -4.32 -3.34
CA VAL A 287 -6.42 -5.04 -2.08
C VAL A 287 -4.95 -5.03 -1.66
N GLN A 288 -4.70 -4.63 -0.41
CA GLN A 288 -3.37 -4.58 0.20
C GLN A 288 -3.40 -5.40 1.49
N THR A 289 -2.82 -6.61 1.43
CA THR A 289 -2.97 -7.60 2.50
C THR A 289 -1.64 -8.20 2.89
N TYR A 290 -1.39 -8.22 4.20
CA TYR A 290 -0.15 -8.72 4.79
C TYR A 290 -0.37 -9.82 5.83
N THR A 291 -1.50 -9.80 6.54
CA THR A 291 -1.77 -10.69 7.67
C THR A 291 -3.27 -10.83 7.93
N ARG A 292 -3.61 -11.53 9.01
CA ARG A 292 -4.95 -11.57 9.60
C ARG A 292 -4.98 -10.88 10.96
N VAL A 293 -6.18 -10.64 11.45
CA VAL A 293 -6.45 -10.32 12.86
C VAL A 293 -7.49 -11.29 13.39
N ARG A 294 -7.26 -11.82 14.59
CA ARG A 294 -8.20 -12.70 15.28
C ARG A 294 -8.96 -11.89 16.32
N VAL A 295 -10.28 -12.03 16.36
CA VAL A 295 -11.14 -11.27 17.27
C VAL A 295 -12.12 -12.18 18.00
N ASP A 296 -12.29 -11.97 19.29
CA ASP A 296 -13.25 -12.64 20.16
C ASP A 296 -14.39 -11.69 20.59
N ALA A 297 -15.04 -11.98 21.69
CA ALA A 297 -16.12 -11.16 22.25
C ALA A 297 -15.63 -9.85 22.89
N HIS A 298 -14.33 -9.70 23.11
CA HIS A 298 -13.70 -8.55 23.81
C HIS A 298 -12.88 -7.65 22.88
N GLY A 299 -12.64 -8.09 21.65
CA GLY A 299 -11.82 -7.38 20.66
C GLY A 299 -10.75 -8.27 20.05
N GLN A 300 -9.55 -7.75 19.89
CA GLN A 300 -8.44 -8.52 19.32
C GLN A 300 -8.02 -9.62 20.28
N ALA A 301 -8.11 -10.87 19.81
CA ALA A 301 -7.75 -12.05 20.60
C ALA A 301 -6.21 -12.19 20.69
N GLU A 302 -5.76 -12.77 21.81
CA GLU A 302 -4.34 -13.11 21.98
C GLU A 302 -3.88 -14.11 20.92
N LEU A 303 -2.62 -13.95 20.52
CA LEU A 303 -1.97 -14.88 19.61
C LEU A 303 -1.65 -16.19 20.34
N ALA A 304 -1.78 -17.31 19.65
CA ALA A 304 -1.42 -18.60 20.20
C ALA A 304 0.08 -18.65 20.53
N PRO A 305 0.50 -19.34 21.62
CA PRO A 305 1.91 -19.54 21.90
C PRO A 305 2.64 -20.19 20.69
N GLY A 306 3.78 -19.61 20.31
CA GLY A 306 4.57 -20.10 19.18
C GLY A 306 4.10 -19.63 17.80
N THR A 307 3.12 -18.72 17.72
CA THR A 307 2.75 -18.05 16.47
C THR A 307 3.98 -17.38 15.84
N GLU A 308 4.23 -17.69 14.56
CA GLU A 308 5.33 -17.05 13.82
C GLU A 308 5.00 -15.59 13.54
N MET A 309 5.91 -14.69 13.94
CA MET A 309 5.77 -13.25 13.79
C MET A 309 6.71 -12.71 12.72
N THR A 310 6.25 -11.70 11.99
CA THR A 310 7.08 -10.94 11.05
C THR A 310 7.89 -9.86 11.77
N ALA A 311 8.88 -9.29 11.10
CA ALA A 311 9.64 -8.17 11.65
C ALA A 311 8.77 -6.91 11.85
N ALA A 312 7.63 -6.81 11.17
CA ALA A 312 6.66 -5.74 11.35
C ALA A 312 5.72 -5.97 12.56
N GLY A 313 5.89 -7.07 13.30
CA GLY A 313 5.16 -7.32 14.54
C GLY A 313 3.77 -7.92 14.37
N TYR A 314 3.42 -8.44 13.19
CA TYR A 314 2.18 -9.18 12.96
C TYR A 314 2.44 -10.65 12.55
N GLU A 315 1.39 -11.46 12.60
CA GLU A 315 1.46 -12.89 12.32
C GLU A 315 1.88 -13.17 10.87
N PHE A 316 2.75 -14.15 10.65
CA PHE A 316 3.03 -14.71 9.32
C PHE A 316 1.81 -15.50 8.84
N TYR A 317 0.95 -14.87 8.05
CA TYR A 317 -0.29 -15.49 7.59
C TYR A 317 -0.65 -15.07 6.15
N PRO A 318 0.08 -15.54 5.14
CA PRO A 318 -0.14 -15.19 3.73
C PRO A 318 -1.52 -15.60 3.19
N GLN A 319 -2.20 -16.58 3.82
CA GLN A 319 -3.55 -17.03 3.46
C GLN A 319 -4.61 -15.93 3.57
N ALA A 320 -4.36 -14.91 4.37
CA ALA A 320 -5.24 -13.74 4.47
C ALA A 320 -5.52 -13.10 3.11
N LEU A 321 -4.59 -13.18 2.15
CA LEU A 321 -4.76 -12.59 0.83
C LEU A 321 -5.97 -13.16 0.09
N GLY A 322 -6.16 -14.49 0.11
CA GLY A 322 -7.34 -15.11 -0.52
C GLY A 322 -8.65 -14.69 0.12
N ALA A 323 -8.69 -14.59 1.45
CA ALA A 323 -9.88 -14.15 2.17
C ALA A 323 -10.27 -12.70 1.85
N THR A 324 -9.29 -11.80 1.79
CA THR A 324 -9.53 -10.37 1.47
C THR A 324 -9.91 -10.17 0.00
N ILE A 325 -9.34 -10.92 -0.94
CA ILE A 325 -9.77 -10.92 -2.34
C ILE A 325 -11.24 -11.35 -2.45
N ARG A 326 -11.65 -12.43 -1.79
CA ARG A 326 -13.04 -12.91 -1.78
C ARG A 326 -13.99 -11.89 -1.17
N LEU A 327 -13.60 -11.28 -0.05
CA LEU A 327 -14.39 -10.22 0.60
C LEU A 327 -14.57 -9.03 -0.34
N ALA A 328 -13.49 -8.52 -0.92
CA ALA A 328 -13.51 -7.40 -1.84
C ALA A 328 -14.40 -7.68 -3.06
N ALA A 329 -14.19 -8.82 -3.72
CA ALA A 329 -14.98 -9.23 -4.89
C ALA A 329 -16.49 -9.37 -4.55
N SER A 330 -16.82 -10.03 -3.45
CA SER A 330 -18.21 -10.28 -3.06
C SER A 330 -18.97 -9.00 -2.67
N ARG A 331 -18.26 -8.03 -2.03
CA ARG A 331 -18.88 -6.79 -1.54
C ARG A 331 -19.00 -5.74 -2.65
N THR A 332 -18.06 -5.69 -3.60
CA THR A 332 -18.01 -4.63 -4.61
C THR A 332 -18.52 -5.07 -5.97
N GLY A 333 -18.42 -6.35 -6.32
CA GLY A 333 -18.69 -6.85 -7.67
C GLY A 333 -17.71 -6.29 -8.72
N ARG A 334 -16.56 -5.77 -8.32
CA ARG A 334 -15.56 -5.17 -9.20
C ARG A 334 -14.35 -6.09 -9.39
N PRO A 335 -13.61 -5.91 -10.49
CA PRO A 335 -12.31 -6.55 -10.64
C PRO A 335 -11.42 -6.24 -9.44
N VAL A 336 -10.65 -7.24 -8.97
CA VAL A 336 -9.73 -7.09 -7.84
C VAL A 336 -8.30 -6.97 -8.36
N TYR A 337 -7.60 -5.94 -7.92
CA TYR A 337 -6.17 -5.80 -8.12
C TYR A 337 -5.48 -6.03 -6.77
N VAL A 338 -4.59 -7.02 -6.68
CA VAL A 338 -3.67 -7.10 -5.54
C VAL A 338 -2.60 -6.04 -5.78
N THR A 339 -2.76 -4.90 -5.12
CA THR A 339 -1.90 -3.72 -5.30
C THR A 339 -0.74 -3.67 -4.32
N GLU A 340 -0.83 -4.46 -3.23
CA GLU A 340 0.28 -4.78 -2.35
C GLU A 340 0.07 -6.12 -1.64
N SER A 341 1.14 -6.91 -1.56
CA SER A 341 1.29 -8.05 -0.67
C SER A 341 2.77 -8.31 -0.45
N GLY A 342 3.18 -8.59 0.78
CA GLY A 342 4.60 -8.77 1.11
C GLY A 342 4.82 -9.05 2.58
N ILE A 343 6.08 -9.13 2.97
CA ILE A 343 6.51 -9.44 4.34
C ILE A 343 7.76 -8.67 4.72
N ALA A 344 7.76 -8.08 5.92
CA ALA A 344 8.97 -7.59 6.55
C ALA A 344 9.76 -8.75 7.17
N THR A 345 10.94 -9.03 6.63
CA THR A 345 11.81 -10.08 7.16
C THR A 345 13.26 -9.89 6.70
N ASN A 346 14.22 -10.26 7.55
CA ASN A 346 15.63 -10.37 7.21
C ASN A 346 15.99 -11.77 6.66
N ASP A 347 15.08 -12.74 6.76
CA ASP A 347 15.25 -14.08 6.21
C ASP A 347 14.52 -14.18 4.86
N ASP A 348 15.27 -14.09 3.77
CA ASP A 348 14.71 -14.13 2.43
C ASP A 348 14.06 -15.48 2.06
N THR A 349 14.40 -16.57 2.75
CA THR A 349 13.72 -17.86 2.57
C THR A 349 12.28 -17.80 3.07
N ARG A 350 12.00 -16.99 4.12
CA ARG A 350 10.64 -16.74 4.60
C ARG A 350 9.85 -15.85 3.63
N ARG A 351 10.53 -14.92 2.95
CA ARG A 351 9.89 -14.11 1.90
C ARG A 351 9.48 -14.97 0.72
N VAL A 352 10.34 -15.90 0.27
CA VAL A 352 9.97 -16.89 -0.76
C VAL A 352 8.75 -17.72 -0.33
N ALA A 353 8.76 -18.26 0.88
CA ALA A 353 7.64 -19.04 1.41
C ALA A 353 6.33 -18.22 1.51
N TYR A 354 6.42 -16.94 1.88
CA TYR A 354 5.28 -16.04 1.88
C TYR A 354 4.71 -15.81 0.48
N ILE A 355 5.59 -15.53 -0.49
CA ILE A 355 5.22 -15.32 -1.90
C ILE A 355 4.50 -16.55 -2.44
N ASP A 356 5.05 -17.73 -2.25
CA ASP A 356 4.46 -18.98 -2.76
C ASP A 356 3.06 -19.22 -2.17
N ALA A 357 2.91 -19.01 -0.86
CA ALA A 357 1.62 -19.19 -0.19
C ALA A 357 0.59 -18.12 -0.61
N ALA A 358 1.01 -16.86 -0.76
CA ALA A 358 0.14 -15.78 -1.24
C ALA A 358 -0.32 -16.02 -2.69
N LEU A 359 0.58 -16.45 -3.56
CA LEU A 359 0.25 -16.78 -4.96
C LEU A 359 -0.66 -18.01 -5.08
N ALA A 360 -0.54 -18.97 -4.18
CA ALA A 360 -1.47 -20.11 -4.11
C ALA A 360 -2.91 -19.64 -3.81
N GLU A 361 -3.07 -18.61 -2.97
CA GLU A 361 -4.38 -18.02 -2.69
C GLU A 361 -4.92 -17.23 -3.90
N VAL A 362 -4.07 -16.47 -4.60
CA VAL A 362 -4.46 -15.80 -5.84
C VAL A 362 -4.95 -16.82 -6.87
N ARG A 363 -4.21 -17.90 -7.04
CA ARG A 363 -4.61 -19.02 -7.91
C ARG A 363 -5.97 -19.56 -7.52
N GLN A 364 -6.19 -19.85 -6.24
CA GLN A 364 -7.45 -20.40 -5.78
C GLN A 364 -8.61 -19.43 -6.08
N CYS A 365 -8.43 -18.12 -5.87
CA CYS A 365 -9.44 -17.13 -6.21
C CYS A 365 -9.74 -17.10 -7.74
N LEU A 366 -8.73 -17.25 -8.59
CA LEU A 366 -8.90 -17.37 -10.03
C LEU A 366 -9.66 -18.66 -10.42
N ASP A 367 -9.32 -19.81 -9.79
CA ASP A 367 -10.03 -21.08 -9.97
C ASP A 367 -11.51 -21.00 -9.55
N GLU A 368 -11.84 -20.14 -8.56
CA GLU A 368 -13.20 -19.82 -8.12
C GLU A 368 -13.94 -18.85 -9.05
N GLY A 369 -13.28 -18.35 -10.10
CA GLY A 369 -13.85 -17.43 -11.08
C GLY A 369 -13.86 -15.95 -10.67
N ILE A 370 -13.09 -15.57 -9.64
CA ILE A 370 -12.95 -14.18 -9.23
C ILE A 370 -12.04 -13.46 -10.24
N ASP A 371 -12.46 -12.27 -10.71
CA ASP A 371 -11.69 -11.45 -11.64
C ASP A 371 -10.52 -10.76 -10.94
N VAL A 372 -9.42 -11.49 -10.72
CA VAL A 372 -8.16 -10.96 -10.17
C VAL A 372 -7.25 -10.58 -11.32
N ARG A 373 -6.79 -9.32 -11.35
CA ARG A 373 -6.06 -8.75 -12.49
C ARG A 373 -4.60 -8.41 -12.22
N SER A 374 -4.15 -8.48 -10.98
CA SER A 374 -2.74 -8.21 -10.66
C SER A 374 -2.27 -8.96 -9.42
N TYR A 375 -0.95 -9.12 -9.34
CA TYR A 375 -0.21 -9.34 -8.12
C TYR A 375 0.98 -8.37 -8.10
N ILE A 376 0.95 -7.40 -7.21
CA ILE A 376 2.02 -6.41 -7.06
C ILE A 376 2.64 -6.59 -5.68
N HIS A 377 3.94 -6.86 -5.66
CA HIS A 377 4.67 -7.09 -4.41
C HIS A 377 5.07 -5.77 -3.74
N TRP A 378 4.82 -5.67 -2.46
CA TRP A 378 5.36 -4.62 -1.62
C TRP A 378 6.61 -5.15 -0.90
N SER A 379 7.77 -4.68 -1.27
CA SER A 379 8.11 -3.61 -2.21
C SER A 379 9.27 -4.03 -3.13
N LEU A 380 9.58 -3.22 -4.15
CA LEU A 380 10.77 -3.47 -4.94
C LEU A 380 12.01 -3.34 -4.07
N LEU A 381 12.14 -2.23 -3.34
CA LEU A 381 13.32 -1.86 -2.56
C LEU A 381 13.05 -2.01 -1.06
N ASP A 382 14.05 -2.42 -0.27
CA ASP A 382 14.07 -2.07 1.13
C ASP A 382 14.06 -0.54 1.23
N ASN A 383 13.15 0.04 2.02
CA ASN A 383 12.92 1.47 2.04
C ASN A 383 12.65 1.99 3.45
N PHE A 384 12.30 3.27 3.57
CA PHE A 384 11.89 3.89 4.82
C PHE A 384 10.48 3.46 5.22
N GLU A 385 10.33 2.79 6.36
CA GLU A 385 9.03 2.25 6.82
C GLU A 385 8.42 3.14 7.91
N TRP A 386 8.06 4.36 7.52
CA TRP A 386 7.31 5.33 8.33
C TRP A 386 7.89 5.49 9.75
N THR A 387 7.05 5.33 10.79
CA THR A 387 7.47 5.46 12.20
C THR A 387 8.52 4.44 12.63
N SER A 388 8.71 3.36 11.88
CA SER A 388 9.70 2.30 12.15
C SER A 388 11.10 2.58 11.58
N GLY A 389 11.24 3.61 10.73
CA GLY A 389 12.51 3.92 10.09
C GLY A 389 12.96 2.84 9.09
N TYR A 390 14.21 2.40 9.17
CA TYR A 390 14.81 1.47 8.22
C TYR A 390 14.92 0.01 8.68
N ASP A 391 14.33 -0.33 9.82
CA ASP A 391 14.46 -1.67 10.40
C ASP A 391 13.62 -2.74 9.68
N GLN A 392 12.51 -2.34 9.07
CA GLN A 392 11.57 -3.27 8.43
C GLN A 392 11.91 -3.44 6.95
N ARG A 393 12.36 -4.65 6.58
CA ARG A 393 12.83 -4.98 5.24
C ARG A 393 11.75 -5.71 4.44
N PHE A 394 11.00 -4.97 3.62
CA PHE A 394 9.97 -5.54 2.72
C PHE A 394 10.50 -5.82 1.32
N GLY A 395 11.60 -5.18 0.92
CA GLY A 395 12.10 -5.17 -0.45
C GLY A 395 12.48 -6.56 -0.99
N LEU A 396 12.24 -6.75 -2.27
CA LEU A 396 12.86 -7.80 -3.08
C LEU A 396 14.34 -7.48 -3.36
N VAL A 397 14.69 -6.21 -3.28
CA VAL A 397 16.03 -5.69 -3.53
C VAL A 397 16.52 -5.01 -2.25
N GLU A 398 17.64 -5.48 -1.75
CA GLU A 398 18.35 -4.81 -0.66
C GLU A 398 18.91 -3.46 -1.13
N VAL A 399 18.80 -2.45 -0.28
CA VAL A 399 19.42 -1.13 -0.48
C VAL A 399 20.41 -0.89 0.64
N ASP A 400 21.63 -0.58 0.26
CA ASP A 400 22.64 -0.02 1.15
C ASP A 400 22.37 1.50 1.27
N PHE A 401 21.90 1.95 2.42
CA PHE A 401 21.47 3.35 2.61
C PHE A 401 22.63 4.36 2.75
N GLU A 402 23.88 3.91 2.70
CA GLU A 402 25.06 4.79 2.66
C GLU A 402 25.56 4.99 1.21
N THR A 403 25.57 3.91 0.44
CA THR A 403 26.09 3.92 -0.94
C THR A 403 25.00 3.94 -2.00
N PHE A 404 23.76 3.64 -1.60
CA PHE A 404 22.57 3.43 -2.46
C PHE A 404 22.76 2.28 -3.46
N GLU A 405 23.64 1.33 -3.20
CA GLU A 405 23.77 0.13 -4.00
C GLU A 405 22.50 -0.73 -3.89
N ARG A 406 22.05 -1.30 -5.03
CA ARG A 406 20.88 -2.18 -5.12
C ARG A 406 21.36 -3.60 -5.33
N ARG A 407 20.92 -4.53 -4.44
CA ARG A 407 21.26 -5.96 -4.53
C ARG A 407 19.98 -6.80 -4.56
N PRO A 408 19.55 -7.31 -5.74
CA PRO A 408 18.39 -8.20 -5.82
C PRO A 408 18.60 -9.45 -4.97
N LYS A 409 17.59 -9.77 -4.15
CA LYS A 409 17.59 -10.94 -3.26
C LYS A 409 17.13 -12.20 -4.03
N PRO A 410 17.35 -13.42 -3.52
CA PRO A 410 16.83 -14.64 -4.12
C PRO A 410 15.31 -14.61 -4.40
N SER A 411 14.52 -14.03 -3.50
CA SER A 411 13.08 -13.84 -3.67
C SER A 411 12.71 -12.99 -4.89
N ALA A 412 13.55 -12.01 -5.27
CA ALA A 412 13.35 -11.19 -6.47
C ALA A 412 13.42 -12.06 -7.74
N PHE A 413 14.42 -12.91 -7.84
CA PHE A 413 14.58 -13.84 -8.96
C PHE A 413 13.48 -14.89 -8.97
N HIS A 414 13.06 -15.38 -7.80
CA HIS A 414 11.98 -16.34 -7.65
C HIS A 414 10.65 -15.80 -8.19
N LEU A 415 10.20 -14.65 -7.66
CA LEU A 415 8.95 -14.01 -8.11
C LEU A 415 9.05 -13.57 -9.58
N GLY A 416 10.18 -13.02 -10.00
CA GLY A 416 10.42 -12.63 -11.38
C GLY A 416 10.35 -13.81 -12.36
N ALA A 417 10.83 -15.00 -11.96
CA ALA A 417 10.70 -16.19 -12.78
C ALA A 417 9.23 -16.65 -12.93
N ILE A 418 8.41 -16.51 -11.88
CA ILE A 418 6.97 -16.79 -11.92
C ILE A 418 6.28 -15.79 -12.86
N ALA A 419 6.58 -14.49 -12.72
CA ALA A 419 6.02 -13.43 -13.57
C ALA A 419 6.33 -13.66 -15.06
N ARG A 420 7.56 -14.07 -15.40
CA ARG A 420 7.94 -14.39 -16.81
C ARG A 420 7.18 -15.59 -17.37
N ARG A 421 6.91 -16.60 -16.57
CA ARG A 421 6.11 -17.75 -17.04
C ARG A 421 4.64 -17.40 -17.22
N GLY A 422 4.13 -16.42 -16.44
CA GLY A 422 2.70 -16.07 -16.46
C GLY A 422 1.81 -17.20 -15.93
N GLU A 423 2.31 -18.03 -15.03
CA GLU A 423 1.65 -19.22 -14.49
C GLU A 423 1.79 -19.25 -12.97
N LEU A 424 0.70 -19.66 -12.31
CA LEU A 424 0.58 -19.88 -10.86
C LEU A 424 0.55 -21.37 -10.51
#